data_880a0153629c3f9cbc7f94ef4fec6348
#
_entry.id   880a0153629c3f9cbc7f94ef4fec6348
#
_cell.length_a   1.000
_cell.length_b   1.000
_cell.length_c   1.000
_cell.angle_alpha   90.00
_cell.angle_beta   90.00
_cell.angle_gamma   90.00
#
_symmetry.space_group_name_H-M   'P 1'
#
loop_
_entity.id
_entity.type
_entity.pdbx_description
1 polymer ?
#
loop_
_entity_poly.entity_id
_entity_poly.type
_entity_poly.pdbx_seq_one_letter_code
_entity_poly.pdbx_strand_id
1 'polypeptide(L)'
;FTWKLSDELDFLENYIKMMRIRYGNEMEYHLQCDDGIQDEDFPRFIIQPVMENCFVHGSSSAEARHIYLRIRKTERFAIEVQNTGSFLEEEKVAAVNRKIVEGTPDNESIGLCNIRKRLNLLYGEKGDIWLESSPERGVLVYICF
;
A
#
# COMPACT_ATOMS: atom_id res chain seq x y z
N PHE A 1 6.13 -16.06 8.80
CA PHE A 1 5.27 -15.37 7.85
C PHE A 1 4.61 -14.13 8.43
N THR A 2 4.48 -14.08 9.74
CA THR A 2 3.94 -12.92 10.46
C THR A 2 4.96 -12.38 11.45
N TRP A 3 4.78 -11.14 11.84
CA TRP A 3 5.45 -10.47 12.95
C TRP A 3 4.44 -9.54 13.63
N LYS A 4 4.88 -8.71 14.53
CA LYS A 4 4.00 -7.73 15.15
C LYS A 4 3.79 -6.53 14.21
N LEU A 5 2.62 -5.89 14.30
CA LEU A 5 2.36 -4.67 13.51
C LEU A 5 3.43 -3.60 13.80
N SER A 6 3.89 -3.49 15.06
CA SER A 6 4.98 -2.58 15.43
C SER A 6 6.26 -2.83 14.62
N ASP A 7 6.60 -4.09 14.36
CA ASP A 7 7.78 -4.43 13.53
C ASP A 7 7.60 -3.99 12.08
N GLU A 8 6.39 -4.15 11.52
CA GLU A 8 6.08 -3.67 10.17
C GLU A 8 6.19 -2.14 10.09
N LEU A 9 5.68 -1.43 11.09
CA LEU A 9 5.74 0.03 11.14
C LEU A 9 7.18 0.55 11.30
N ASP A 10 7.99 -0.09 12.13
CA ASP A 10 9.41 0.25 12.29
C ASP A 10 10.19 0.02 10.99
N PHE A 11 9.91 -1.09 10.31
CA PHE A 11 10.52 -1.37 9.01
C PHE A 11 10.15 -0.30 7.98
N LEU A 12 8.87 0.09 7.91
CA LEU A 12 8.40 1.13 7.00
C LEU A 12 9.03 2.49 7.28
N GLU A 13 9.18 2.86 8.54
CA GLU A 13 9.84 4.11 8.92
C GLU A 13 11.29 4.16 8.41
N ASN A 14 12.03 3.07 8.56
CA ASN A 14 13.39 2.97 8.03
C ASN A 14 13.41 3.01 6.50
N TYR A 15 12.47 2.34 5.84
CA TYR A 15 12.30 2.37 4.40
C TYR A 15 12.06 3.81 3.90
N ILE A 16 11.18 4.56 4.54
CA ILE A 16 10.88 5.95 4.21
C ILE A 16 12.13 6.84 4.36
N LYS A 17 12.91 6.64 5.43
CA LYS A 17 14.18 7.37 5.61
C LYS A 17 15.16 7.12 4.45
N MET A 18 15.28 5.88 4.01
CA MET A 18 16.09 5.53 2.83
C MET A 18 15.58 6.20 1.56
N MET A 19 14.27 6.20 1.35
CA MET A 19 13.68 6.82 0.16
C MET A 19 13.84 8.34 0.14
N ARG A 20 13.82 9.00 1.29
CA ARG A 20 14.11 10.43 1.40
C ARG A 20 15.55 10.76 1.03
N ILE A 21 16.49 9.90 1.36
CA ILE A 21 17.90 10.06 0.95
C ILE A 21 18.01 9.95 -0.58
N ARG A 22 17.28 9.01 -1.19
CA ARG A 22 17.37 8.74 -2.63
C ARG A 22 16.61 9.77 -3.48
N TYR A 23 15.42 10.18 -3.05
CA TYR A 23 14.50 11.01 -3.84
C TYR A 23 14.33 12.44 -3.31
N GLY A 24 15.00 12.80 -2.21
CA GLY A 24 14.91 14.12 -1.59
C GLY A 24 13.80 14.22 -0.52
N ASN A 25 13.83 15.34 0.22
CA ASN A 25 12.94 15.56 1.37
C ASN A 25 11.56 16.14 1.00
N GLU A 26 11.21 16.20 -0.28
CA GLU A 26 9.95 16.78 -0.74
C GLU A 26 8.74 15.86 -0.52
N MET A 27 8.99 14.61 -0.10
CA MET A 27 7.94 13.64 0.17
C MET A 27 7.56 13.66 1.65
N GLU A 28 6.27 13.83 1.93
CA GLU A 28 5.73 13.73 3.28
C GLU A 28 5.02 12.40 3.49
N TYR A 29 5.33 11.76 4.61
CA TYR A 29 4.72 10.52 5.05
C TYR A 29 3.88 10.75 6.30
N HIS A 30 2.62 10.32 6.25
CA HIS A 30 1.65 10.49 7.33
C HIS A 30 1.11 9.12 7.74
N LEU A 31 1.28 8.77 9.00
CA LEU A 31 0.76 7.52 9.57
C LEU A 31 -0.43 7.81 10.48
N GLN A 32 -1.55 7.13 10.23
CA GLN A 32 -2.69 7.00 11.13
C GLN A 32 -2.91 5.53 11.45
N CYS A 33 -2.73 5.16 12.70
CA CYS A 33 -2.90 3.78 13.17
C CYS A 33 -3.80 3.78 14.39
N ASP A 34 -4.75 2.86 14.44
CA ASP A 34 -5.59 2.67 15.61
C ASP A 34 -4.74 2.38 16.85
N ASP A 35 -5.19 2.87 18.00
CA ASP A 35 -4.53 2.63 19.26
C ASP A 35 -4.67 1.16 19.70
N GLY A 36 -3.64 0.63 20.34
CA GLY A 36 -3.70 -0.68 20.99
C GLY A 36 -3.59 -1.90 20.07
N ILE A 37 -3.26 -1.71 18.79
CA ILE A 37 -3.12 -2.83 17.83
C ILE A 37 -1.67 -3.16 17.46
N GLN A 38 -0.70 -2.52 18.09
CA GLN A 38 0.73 -2.63 17.74
C GLN A 38 1.28 -4.04 17.97
N ASP A 39 0.75 -4.77 18.95
CA ASP A 39 1.15 -6.14 19.28
C ASP A 39 0.37 -7.22 18.54
N GLU A 40 -0.52 -6.83 17.64
CA GLU A 40 -1.27 -7.77 16.80
C GLU A 40 -0.36 -8.42 15.74
N ASP A 41 -0.65 -9.68 15.44
CA ASP A 41 0.07 -10.39 14.39
C ASP A 41 -0.27 -9.81 13.01
N PHE A 42 0.75 -9.55 12.23
CA PHE A 42 0.64 -8.87 10.94
C PHE A 42 1.52 -9.58 9.89
N PRO A 43 1.06 -9.76 8.65
CA PRO A 43 1.88 -10.38 7.62
C PRO A 43 3.05 -9.48 7.24
N ARG A 44 4.25 -10.07 7.20
CA ARG A 44 5.49 -9.34 6.91
C ARG A 44 5.49 -8.75 5.51
N PHE A 45 6.01 -7.54 5.38
CA PHE A 45 6.31 -6.92 4.09
C PHE A 45 5.09 -6.84 3.15
N ILE A 46 3.92 -6.54 3.71
CA ILE A 46 2.70 -6.34 2.92
C ILE A 46 2.59 -4.89 2.43
N ILE A 47 2.98 -3.95 3.28
CA ILE A 47 2.79 -2.52 2.99
C ILE A 47 3.93 -1.96 2.13
N GLN A 48 5.16 -2.40 2.36
CA GLN A 48 6.33 -1.85 1.66
C GLN A 48 6.24 -1.95 0.12
N PRO A 49 5.81 -3.07 -0.50
CA PRO A 49 5.70 -3.11 -1.95
C PRO A 49 4.66 -2.12 -2.51
N VAL A 50 3.61 -1.82 -1.75
CA VAL A 50 2.61 -0.81 -2.12
C VAL A 50 3.23 0.59 -2.06
N MET A 51 3.99 0.88 -1.02
CA MET A 51 4.72 2.14 -0.90
C MET A 51 5.78 2.31 -1.98
N GLU A 52 6.47 1.24 -2.34
CA GLU A 52 7.44 1.24 -3.43
C GLU A 52 6.80 1.70 -4.75
N ASN A 53 5.60 1.24 -5.05
CA ASN A 53 4.85 1.70 -6.22
C ASN A 53 4.57 3.22 -6.18
N CYS A 54 4.38 3.80 -5.00
CA CYS A 54 4.20 5.24 -4.85
C CYS A 54 5.44 6.03 -5.29
N PHE A 55 6.65 5.49 -5.06
CA PHE A 55 7.90 6.15 -5.48
C PHE A 55 8.21 5.94 -6.96
N VAL A 56 7.97 4.74 -7.49
CA VAL A 56 8.30 4.37 -8.87
C VAL A 56 7.32 4.98 -9.87
N HIS A 57 6.03 4.99 -9.55
CA HIS A 57 4.96 5.46 -10.44
C HIS A 57 4.40 6.83 -10.05
N GLY A 58 4.90 7.42 -8.98
CA GLY A 58 4.50 8.75 -8.56
C GLY A 58 4.92 9.79 -9.58
N SER A 59 4.13 10.88 -9.69
CA SER A 59 4.38 11.92 -10.68
C SER A 59 5.74 12.57 -10.48
N SER A 60 6.38 12.95 -11.58
CA SER A 60 7.58 13.76 -11.61
C SER A 60 7.30 15.26 -11.39
N SER A 61 6.09 15.62 -10.96
CA SER A 61 5.74 17.02 -10.71
C SER A 61 6.54 17.57 -9.53
N ALA A 62 6.90 18.84 -9.61
CA ALA A 62 7.63 19.56 -8.57
C ALA A 62 6.79 19.85 -7.31
N GLU A 63 5.56 19.34 -7.25
CA GLU A 63 4.71 19.47 -6.08
C GLU A 63 5.05 18.41 -5.04
N ALA A 64 5.01 18.80 -3.77
CA ALA A 64 5.26 17.91 -2.65
C ALA A 64 4.31 16.70 -2.70
N ARG A 65 4.90 15.51 -2.63
CA ARG A 65 4.12 14.27 -2.57
C ARG A 65 3.74 13.97 -1.14
N HIS A 66 2.50 13.54 -0.96
CA HIS A 66 2.01 13.06 0.31
C HIS A 66 1.62 11.59 0.20
N ILE A 67 2.19 10.78 1.08
CA ILE A 67 1.81 9.38 1.25
C ILE A 67 1.12 9.26 2.61
N TYR A 68 -0.12 8.78 2.60
CA TYR A 68 -0.90 8.51 3.80
C TYR A 68 -1.04 7.01 3.97
N LEU A 69 -0.65 6.51 5.14
CA LEU A 69 -0.89 5.15 5.56
C LEU A 69 -1.89 5.18 6.71
N ARG A 70 -3.03 4.53 6.52
CA ARG A 70 -4.07 4.40 7.52
C ARG A 70 -4.29 2.94 7.84
N ILE A 71 -4.20 2.58 9.11
CA ILE A 71 -4.38 1.20 9.57
C ILE A 71 -5.44 1.20 10.64
N ARG A 72 -6.51 0.46 10.39
CA ARG A 72 -7.62 0.26 11.33
C ARG A 72 -7.82 -1.22 11.55
N LYS A 73 -8.30 -1.57 12.73
CA LYS A 73 -8.70 -2.93 13.05
C LYS A 73 -9.98 -2.92 13.89
N THR A 74 -11.00 -3.59 13.38
CA THR A 74 -12.17 -4.02 14.13
C THR A 74 -12.09 -5.54 14.28
N GLU A 75 -12.92 -6.29 13.56
CA GLU A 75 -12.78 -7.75 13.45
C GLU A 75 -11.64 -8.11 12.47
N ARG A 76 -11.36 -7.23 11.52
CA ARG A 76 -10.38 -7.42 10.45
C ARG A 76 -9.49 -6.19 10.34
N PHE A 77 -8.27 -6.40 9.85
CA PHE A 77 -7.44 -5.28 9.42
C PHE A 77 -8.00 -4.64 8.15
N ALA A 78 -8.00 -3.32 8.14
CA ALA A 78 -8.27 -2.49 6.96
C ALA A 78 -7.14 -1.48 6.82
N ILE A 79 -6.41 -1.57 5.71
CA ILE A 79 -5.24 -0.74 5.45
C ILE A 79 -5.49 0.06 4.17
N GLU A 80 -5.18 1.33 4.21
CA GLU A 80 -5.30 2.24 3.09
C GLU A 80 -3.96 2.94 2.89
N VAL A 81 -3.40 2.83 1.69
CA VAL A 81 -2.21 3.57 1.27
C VAL A 81 -2.62 4.54 0.17
N GLN A 82 -2.50 5.82 0.45
CA GLN A 82 -2.87 6.89 -0.48
C GLN A 82 -1.63 7.66 -0.92
N ASN A 83 -1.47 7.82 -2.23
CA ASN A 83 -0.44 8.64 -2.85
C ASN A 83 -1.10 9.80 -3.60
N THR A 84 -0.91 11.02 -3.12
CA THR A 84 -1.43 12.23 -3.77
C THR A 84 -0.47 12.73 -4.85
N GLY A 85 -0.94 13.64 -5.71
CA GLY A 85 -0.13 14.29 -6.74
C GLY A 85 -0.19 13.64 -8.12
N SER A 86 -0.71 12.45 -8.25
CA SER A 86 -1.00 11.80 -9.52
C SER A 86 -2.25 10.93 -9.39
N PHE A 87 -2.87 10.61 -10.52
CA PHE A 87 -4.00 9.68 -10.54
C PHE A 87 -3.94 8.82 -11.80
N LEU A 88 -4.65 7.71 -11.77
CA LEU A 88 -4.80 6.80 -12.90
C LEU A 88 -6.18 6.95 -13.53
N GLU A 89 -6.23 6.84 -14.85
CA GLU A 89 -7.50 6.80 -15.57
C GLU A 89 -8.33 5.57 -15.15
N GLU A 90 -9.64 5.71 -15.20
CA GLU A 90 -10.59 4.67 -14.78
C GLU A 90 -10.33 3.32 -15.47
N GLU A 91 -10.04 3.35 -16.78
CA GLU A 91 -9.73 2.15 -17.56
C GLU A 91 -8.49 1.41 -17.04
N LYS A 92 -7.46 2.16 -16.64
CA LYS A 92 -6.23 1.59 -16.09
C LYS A 92 -6.47 0.98 -14.72
N VAL A 93 -7.24 1.65 -13.87
CA VAL A 93 -7.65 1.13 -12.55
C VAL A 93 -8.39 -0.19 -12.71
N ALA A 94 -9.38 -0.24 -13.61
CA ALA A 94 -10.14 -1.45 -13.89
C ALA A 94 -9.24 -2.58 -14.41
N ALA A 95 -8.28 -2.27 -15.29
CA ALA A 95 -7.33 -3.25 -15.82
C ALA A 95 -6.44 -3.83 -14.72
N VAL A 96 -5.90 -3.00 -13.82
CA VAL A 96 -5.06 -3.45 -12.71
C VAL A 96 -5.88 -4.34 -11.76
N ASN A 97 -7.06 -3.91 -11.36
CA ASN A 97 -7.92 -4.68 -10.46
C ASN A 97 -8.32 -6.04 -11.08
N ARG A 98 -8.58 -6.10 -12.38
CA ARG A 98 -8.86 -7.35 -13.08
C ARG A 98 -7.66 -8.30 -13.03
N LYS A 99 -6.45 -7.81 -13.26
CA LYS A 99 -5.22 -8.62 -13.19
C LYS A 99 -4.98 -9.15 -11.77
N ILE A 100 -5.24 -8.35 -10.75
CA ILE A 100 -5.17 -8.79 -9.36
C ILE A 100 -6.13 -9.95 -9.11
N VAL A 101 -7.38 -9.84 -9.53
CA VAL A 101 -8.41 -10.87 -9.34
C VAL A 101 -8.09 -12.14 -10.13
N GLU A 102 -7.70 -12.01 -11.40
CA GLU A 102 -7.38 -13.13 -12.28
C GLU A 102 -6.04 -13.79 -11.94
N GLY A 103 -5.16 -13.09 -11.22
CA GLY A 103 -3.81 -13.58 -10.91
C GLY A 103 -2.90 -13.64 -12.13
N THR A 104 -3.13 -12.82 -13.14
CA THR A 104 -2.35 -12.74 -14.38
C THR A 104 -1.54 -11.43 -14.41
N PRO A 105 -0.45 -11.34 -13.61
CA PRO A 105 0.26 -10.09 -13.47
C PRO A 105 1.04 -9.71 -14.72
N ASP A 106 1.14 -8.41 -14.95
CA ASP A 106 2.16 -7.81 -15.80
C ASP A 106 3.26 -7.18 -14.91
N ASN A 107 4.22 -6.48 -15.51
CA ASN A 107 5.30 -5.84 -14.78
C ASN A 107 4.83 -4.77 -13.78
N GLU A 108 3.69 -4.14 -14.04
CA GLU A 108 3.14 -3.08 -13.18
C GLU A 108 2.32 -3.64 -12.01
N SER A 109 1.64 -4.77 -12.19
CA SER A 109 0.71 -5.35 -11.20
C SER A 109 1.28 -6.51 -10.39
N ILE A 110 2.50 -6.94 -10.66
CA ILE A 110 3.08 -8.16 -10.06
C ILE A 110 3.17 -8.06 -8.53
N GLY A 111 3.53 -6.90 -8.00
CA GLY A 111 3.62 -6.67 -6.55
C GLY A 111 2.26 -6.84 -5.87
N LEU A 112 1.22 -6.24 -6.43
CA LEU A 112 -0.14 -6.31 -5.89
C LEU A 112 -0.72 -7.72 -5.99
N CYS A 113 -0.47 -8.41 -7.11
CA CYS A 113 -0.87 -9.81 -7.29
C CYS A 113 -0.21 -10.73 -6.27
N ASN A 114 1.08 -10.51 -5.99
CA ASN A 114 1.82 -11.30 -4.99
C ASN A 114 1.29 -11.06 -3.58
N ILE A 115 0.95 -9.82 -3.24
CA ILE A 115 0.32 -9.51 -1.95
C ILE A 115 -0.99 -10.26 -1.82
N ARG A 116 -1.85 -10.22 -2.84
CA ARG A 116 -3.12 -10.94 -2.81
C ARG A 116 -2.95 -12.44 -2.60
N LYS A 117 -2.01 -13.06 -3.32
CA LYS A 117 -1.70 -14.48 -3.15
C LYS A 117 -1.30 -14.81 -1.71
N ARG A 118 -0.42 -13.99 -1.12
CA ARG A 118 0.01 -14.17 0.27
C ARG A 118 -1.13 -14.01 1.25
N LEU A 119 -1.96 -12.99 1.06
CA LEU A 119 -3.14 -12.77 1.92
C LEU A 119 -4.12 -13.94 1.82
N ASN A 120 -4.36 -14.46 0.63
CA ASN A 120 -5.24 -15.61 0.45
C ASN A 120 -4.68 -16.89 1.08
N LEU A 121 -3.35 -17.08 1.04
CA LEU A 121 -2.70 -18.20 1.72
C LEU A 121 -2.84 -18.13 3.25
N LEU A 122 -2.75 -16.93 3.82
CA LEU A 122 -2.81 -16.73 5.27
C LEU A 122 -4.24 -16.62 5.81
N TYR A 123 -5.14 -16.00 5.04
CA TYR A 123 -6.47 -15.60 5.53
C TYR A 123 -7.63 -16.12 4.65
N GLY A 124 -7.33 -16.88 3.59
CA GLY A 124 -8.35 -17.37 2.67
C GLY A 124 -9.06 -16.24 1.94
N GLU A 125 -10.37 -16.38 1.76
CA GLU A 125 -11.21 -15.40 1.07
C GLU A 125 -11.33 -14.05 1.79
N LYS A 126 -10.92 -13.98 3.04
CA LYS A 126 -10.91 -12.73 3.82
C LYS A 126 -9.80 -11.77 3.38
N GLY A 127 -8.72 -12.31 2.78
CA GLY A 127 -7.61 -11.50 2.30
C GLY A 127 -7.88 -10.90 0.92
N ASP A 128 -7.86 -9.58 0.80
CA ASP A 128 -8.08 -8.91 -0.47
C ASP A 128 -7.25 -7.62 -0.59
N ILE A 129 -7.02 -7.22 -1.82
CA ILE A 129 -6.35 -5.97 -2.19
C ILE A 129 -6.96 -5.43 -3.48
N TRP A 130 -7.19 -4.13 -3.53
CA TRP A 130 -7.69 -3.45 -4.74
C TRP A 130 -7.23 -2.00 -4.80
N LEU A 131 -7.35 -1.42 -5.97
CA LEU A 131 -6.91 -0.07 -6.31
C LEU A 131 -8.12 0.82 -6.60
N GLU A 132 -8.05 2.07 -6.13
CA GLU A 132 -8.95 3.16 -6.54
C GLU A 132 -8.13 4.38 -6.91
N SER A 133 -8.67 5.25 -7.74
CA SER A 133 -8.01 6.49 -8.12
C SER A 133 -9.00 7.57 -8.52
N SER A 134 -8.68 8.81 -8.20
CA SER A 134 -9.41 9.99 -8.65
C SER A 134 -8.46 11.20 -8.71
N PRO A 135 -8.79 12.24 -9.51
CA PRO A 135 -7.98 13.45 -9.55
C PRO A 135 -7.85 14.14 -8.18
N GLU A 136 -8.90 14.07 -7.36
CA GLU A 136 -8.94 14.72 -6.05
C GLU A 136 -8.17 13.98 -4.98
N ARG A 137 -8.22 12.64 -5.02
CA ARG A 137 -7.64 11.79 -3.96
C ARG A 137 -6.30 11.17 -4.32
N GLY A 138 -5.94 11.18 -5.61
CA GLY A 138 -4.77 10.46 -6.09
C GLY A 138 -5.02 8.95 -6.22
N VAL A 139 -4.00 8.15 -5.98
CA VAL A 139 -4.05 6.69 -6.05
C VAL A 139 -4.18 6.11 -4.65
N LEU A 140 -5.14 5.21 -4.47
CA LEU A 140 -5.38 4.52 -3.20
C LEU A 140 -5.31 3.01 -3.40
N VAL A 141 -4.59 2.34 -2.52
CA VAL A 141 -4.56 0.88 -2.44
C VAL A 141 -5.19 0.48 -1.12
N TYR A 142 -6.18 -0.40 -1.20
CA TYR A 142 -6.88 -0.94 -0.04
C TYR A 142 -6.48 -2.39 0.17
N ILE A 143 -6.17 -2.73 1.41
CA ILE A 143 -5.83 -4.10 1.84
C ILE A 143 -6.71 -4.45 3.02
N CYS A 144 -7.31 -5.63 3.02
CA CYS A 144 -8.08 -6.13 4.15
C CYS A 144 -7.83 -7.63 4.38
N PHE A 145 -7.87 -8.03 5.65
CA PHE A 145 -7.75 -9.44 6.07
C PHE A 145 -8.15 -9.65 7.52
#